data_cd6a289bfb4baac409f214872a58eaba
#
_entry.id   cd6a289bfb4baac409f214872a58eaba
#
_cell.length_a   1.000
_cell.length_b   1.000
_cell.length_c   1.000
_cell.angle_alpha   90.00
_cell.angle_beta   90.00
_cell.angle_gamma   90.00
#
_symmetry.space_group_name_H-M   'P 1'
#
loop_
_entity.id
_entity.type
_entity.pdbx_description
1 polymer ?
#
loop_
_entity_poly.entity_id
_entity_poly.type
_entity_poly.pdbx_seq_one_letter_code
_entity_poly.pdbx_strand_id
1 'polypeptide(L)'
;MFLTELVLWDLPRPDFWALGAELVWKGPKDHFVVPKGFETDLASIPVALRSLLDRNGVSRRPAALHDWCYHSHCLPRRKADNLLRRALISEGETRFRAWVYWAGVRLGGASAYNVHPRGCTAQDFMTKALYVAALNAGLIPHV
;
A
#
# COMPACT_ATOMS: atom_id res chain seq x y z
N MET A 1 1.11 -10.85 2.16
CA MET A 1 2.25 -10.46 3.02
C MET A 1 3.21 -9.60 2.24
N PHE A 2 3.92 -8.69 2.89
CA PHE A 2 5.00 -7.93 2.27
C PHE A 2 6.26 -8.78 2.15
N LEU A 3 7.00 -8.56 1.06
CA LEU A 3 8.23 -9.28 0.75
C LEU A 3 9.47 -8.39 0.92
N THR A 4 9.26 -7.07 0.96
CA THR A 4 10.32 -6.08 1.13
C THR A 4 10.02 -5.18 2.32
N GLU A 5 11.07 -4.60 2.89
CA GLU A 5 10.94 -3.60 3.93
C GLU A 5 10.50 -2.24 3.36
N LEU A 6 9.82 -1.45 4.19
CA LEU A 6 9.49 -0.07 3.85
C LEU A 6 10.69 0.83 4.14
N VAL A 7 11.31 1.34 3.11
CA VAL A 7 12.37 2.33 3.20
C VAL A 7 11.79 3.69 2.81
N LEU A 8 11.88 4.65 3.70
CA LEU A 8 11.35 6.00 3.49
C LEU A 8 12.48 7.03 3.55
N TRP A 9 12.48 7.95 2.60
CA TRP A 9 13.32 9.13 2.59
C TRP A 9 12.48 10.37 2.90
N ASP A 10 12.95 11.19 3.81
CA ASP A 10 12.32 12.46 4.11
C ASP A 10 12.38 13.39 2.91
N LEU A 11 11.27 14.07 2.65
CA LEU A 11 11.19 15.11 1.64
C LEU A 11 11.27 16.49 2.30
N PRO A 12 11.69 17.53 1.56
CA PRO A 12 11.68 18.91 2.08
C PRO A 12 10.29 19.43 2.46
N ARG A 13 9.26 18.70 2.08
CA ARG A 13 7.85 18.98 2.39
C ARG A 13 7.45 18.21 3.66
N PRO A 14 6.94 18.90 4.71
CA PRO A 14 6.51 18.26 5.95
C PRO A 14 5.50 17.12 5.71
N ASP A 15 5.60 16.07 6.50
CA ASP A 15 4.69 14.91 6.48
C ASP A 15 4.61 14.16 5.15
N PHE A 16 5.62 14.28 4.29
CA PHE A 16 5.75 13.53 3.04
C PHE A 16 7.07 12.77 2.98
N TRP A 17 6.98 11.56 2.46
CA TRP A 17 8.12 10.65 2.26
C TRP A 17 8.13 10.11 0.84
N ALA A 18 9.31 9.84 0.33
CA ALA A 18 9.48 9.06 -0.89
C ALA A 18 9.96 7.64 -0.55
N LEU A 19 9.46 6.64 -1.28
CA LEU A 19 9.97 5.29 -1.12
C LEU A 19 11.43 5.22 -1.61
N GLY A 20 12.32 4.81 -0.73
CA GLY A 20 13.75 4.62 -1.02
C GLY A 20 14.03 3.31 -1.75
N ALA A 21 13.10 2.37 -1.71
CA ALA A 21 13.14 1.08 -2.40
C ALA A 21 11.74 0.66 -2.82
N GLU A 22 11.64 -0.33 -3.70
CA GLU A 22 10.35 -0.90 -4.08
C GLU A 22 9.69 -1.62 -2.89
N LEU A 23 8.39 -1.40 -2.71
CA LEU A 23 7.60 -2.13 -1.72
C LEU A 23 6.76 -3.19 -2.44
N VAL A 24 7.07 -4.44 -2.20
CA VAL A 24 6.43 -5.58 -2.84
C VAL A 24 5.48 -6.29 -1.87
N TRP A 25 4.23 -6.45 -2.28
CA TRP A 25 3.23 -7.21 -1.54
C TRP A 25 2.74 -8.40 -2.36
N LYS A 26 2.68 -9.57 -1.72
CA LYS A 26 2.22 -10.84 -2.31
C LYS A 26 0.89 -11.26 -1.70
N GLY A 27 -0.13 -11.38 -2.56
CA GLY A 27 -1.40 -12.01 -2.24
C GLY A 27 -1.49 -13.46 -2.76
N PRO A 28 -2.62 -14.14 -2.52
CA PRO A 28 -2.83 -15.51 -2.99
C PRO A 28 -2.85 -15.64 -4.52
N LYS A 29 -3.34 -14.61 -5.20
CA LYS A 29 -3.53 -14.61 -6.67
C LYS A 29 -2.99 -13.35 -7.35
N ASP A 30 -2.54 -12.38 -6.58
CA ASP A 30 -2.16 -11.06 -7.05
C ASP A 30 -0.88 -10.59 -6.34
N HIS A 31 -0.12 -9.75 -7.02
CA HIS A 31 1.11 -9.13 -6.51
C HIS A 31 1.10 -7.67 -6.90
N PHE A 32 1.57 -6.82 -5.99
CA PHE A 32 1.66 -5.39 -6.21
C PHE A 32 3.05 -4.90 -5.89
N VAL A 33 3.54 -4.00 -6.73
CA VAL A 33 4.82 -3.32 -6.54
C VAL A 33 4.56 -1.82 -6.47
N VAL A 34 4.89 -1.22 -5.35
CA VAL A 34 4.94 0.23 -5.22
C VAL A 34 6.35 0.66 -5.62
N PRO A 35 6.52 1.49 -6.64
CA PRO A 35 7.82 1.81 -7.17
C PRO A 35 8.64 2.68 -6.20
N LYS A 36 9.96 2.51 -6.26
CA LYS A 36 10.90 3.46 -5.64
C LYS A 36 10.61 4.87 -6.14
N GLY A 37 10.70 5.84 -5.25
CA GLY A 37 10.43 7.25 -5.55
C GLY A 37 8.96 7.64 -5.46
N PHE A 38 8.04 6.69 -5.23
CA PHE A 38 6.65 7.04 -4.97
C PHE A 38 6.55 7.91 -3.70
N GLU A 39 5.89 9.05 -3.82
CA GLU A 39 5.68 9.97 -2.71
C GLU A 39 4.36 9.67 -2.01
N THR A 40 4.41 9.55 -0.70
CA THR A 40 3.26 9.26 0.17
C THR A 40 3.30 10.10 1.43
N ASP A 41 2.14 10.49 1.91
CA ASP A 41 1.96 11.08 3.24
C ASP A 41 1.52 10.03 4.27
N LEU A 42 1.38 8.78 3.87
CA LEU A 42 0.81 7.68 4.66
C LEU A 42 -0.57 8.02 5.25
N ALA A 43 -1.28 8.93 4.62
CA ALA A 43 -2.49 9.57 5.14
C ALA A 43 -3.79 8.87 4.71
N SER A 44 -3.72 7.67 4.16
CA SER A 44 -4.91 6.87 3.79
C SER A 44 -5.86 6.64 4.97
N ILE A 45 -5.38 6.90 6.18
CA ILE A 45 -6.14 6.74 7.42
C ILE A 45 -6.68 8.10 7.82
N PRO A 46 -8.01 8.26 7.99
CA PRO A 46 -8.59 9.47 8.52
C PRO A 46 -7.91 9.90 9.82
N VAL A 47 -7.59 11.20 9.94
CA VAL A 47 -6.82 11.77 11.07
C VAL A 47 -7.40 11.35 12.43
N ALA A 48 -8.72 11.28 12.54
CA ALA A 48 -9.40 10.84 13.77
C ALA A 48 -9.09 9.39 14.18
N LEU A 49 -8.66 8.55 13.23
CA LEU A 49 -8.34 7.15 13.50
C LEU A 49 -6.84 6.90 13.68
N ARG A 50 -5.98 7.83 13.23
CA ARG A 50 -4.51 7.67 13.31
C ARG A 50 -4.03 7.48 14.73
N SER A 51 -4.48 8.33 15.66
CA SER A 51 -4.07 8.25 17.07
C SER A 51 -4.54 6.97 17.79
N LEU A 52 -5.64 6.39 17.30
CA LEU A 52 -6.22 5.18 17.89
C LEU A 52 -5.57 3.90 17.37
N LEU A 53 -5.00 3.91 16.17
CA LEU A 53 -4.70 2.73 15.40
C LEU A 53 -3.21 2.49 15.18
N ASP A 54 -2.37 3.52 15.16
CA ASP A 54 -0.96 3.41 14.76
C ASP A 54 0.03 3.28 15.93
N ARG A 55 -0.31 2.53 16.97
CA ARG A 55 0.60 2.35 18.12
C ARG A 55 1.85 1.52 17.82
N ASN A 56 1.81 0.67 16.80
CA ASN A 56 2.88 -0.31 16.55
C ASN A 56 3.54 -0.19 15.16
N GLY A 57 3.22 0.82 14.36
CA GLY A 57 3.78 1.01 13.01
C GLY A 57 3.38 -0.04 11.97
N VAL A 58 2.54 -1.01 12.32
CA VAL A 58 2.08 -2.12 11.43
C VAL A 58 1.27 -1.63 10.25
N SER A 59 0.70 -0.43 10.34
CA SER A 59 -0.14 0.17 9.29
C SER A 59 0.66 0.86 8.18
N ARG A 60 1.95 1.13 8.37
CA ARG A 60 2.75 1.97 7.45
C ARG A 60 2.93 1.34 6.07
N ARG A 61 3.31 0.06 5.98
CA ARG A 61 3.42 -0.67 4.70
C ARG A 61 2.06 -0.80 4.01
N PRO A 62 0.98 -1.26 4.69
CA PRO A 62 -0.36 -1.26 4.13
C PRO A 62 -0.86 0.11 3.65
N ALA A 63 -0.55 1.19 4.38
CA ALA A 63 -0.93 2.54 3.99
C ALA A 63 -0.22 2.98 2.70
N ALA A 64 1.10 2.77 2.60
CA ALA A 64 1.85 3.10 1.39
C ALA A 64 1.33 2.32 0.15
N LEU A 65 1.01 1.05 0.31
CA LEU A 65 0.40 0.23 -0.75
C LEU A 65 -0.99 0.76 -1.16
N HIS A 66 -1.80 1.13 -0.19
CA HIS A 66 -3.14 1.67 -0.44
C HIS A 66 -3.08 3.04 -1.15
N ASP A 67 -2.19 3.96 -0.69
CA ASP A 67 -1.95 5.25 -1.33
C ASP A 67 -1.53 5.08 -2.78
N TRP A 68 -0.64 4.11 -3.05
CA TRP A 68 -0.27 3.78 -4.41
C TRP A 68 -1.46 3.31 -5.26
N CYS A 69 -2.30 2.43 -4.74
CA CYS A 69 -3.51 1.98 -5.45
C CYS A 69 -4.47 3.14 -5.73
N TYR A 70 -4.57 4.08 -4.83
CA TYR A 70 -5.40 5.29 -5.01
C TYR A 70 -4.80 6.24 -6.04
N HIS A 71 -3.48 6.41 -6.02
CA HIS A 71 -2.77 7.29 -6.94
C HIS A 71 -2.72 6.74 -8.36
N SER A 72 -2.39 5.46 -8.51
CA SER A 72 -2.24 4.79 -9.81
C SER A 72 -3.57 4.36 -10.43
N HIS A 73 -4.64 4.23 -9.62
CA HIS A 73 -5.90 3.62 -10.02
C HIS A 73 -5.75 2.19 -10.57
N CYS A 74 -4.71 1.46 -10.14
CA CYS A 74 -4.48 0.08 -10.57
C CYS A 74 -5.60 -0.88 -10.12
N LEU A 75 -6.39 -0.47 -9.14
CA LEU A 75 -7.57 -1.18 -8.67
C LEU A 75 -8.77 -0.24 -8.57
N PRO A 76 -9.99 -0.73 -8.83
CA PRO A 76 -11.20 -0.03 -8.41
C PRO A 76 -11.16 0.23 -6.90
N ARG A 77 -11.62 1.38 -6.46
CA ARG A 77 -11.55 1.86 -5.06
C ARG A 77 -11.91 0.78 -4.03
N ARG A 78 -13.04 0.06 -4.25
CA ARG A 78 -13.46 -1.02 -3.34
C ARG A 78 -12.43 -2.15 -3.23
N LYS A 79 -11.75 -2.48 -4.33
CA LYS A 79 -10.71 -3.51 -4.32
C LYS A 79 -9.44 -3.02 -3.61
N ALA A 80 -9.06 -1.75 -3.80
CA ALA A 80 -7.95 -1.13 -3.08
C ALA A 80 -8.20 -1.12 -1.56
N ASP A 81 -9.41 -0.76 -1.11
CA ASP A 81 -9.77 -0.78 0.30
C ASP A 81 -9.78 -2.20 0.88
N ASN A 82 -10.24 -3.19 0.11
CA ASN A 82 -10.16 -4.58 0.52
C ASN A 82 -8.71 -5.10 0.58
N LEU A 83 -7.84 -4.60 -0.29
CA LEU A 83 -6.41 -4.90 -0.26
C LEU A 83 -5.76 -4.33 1.00
N LEU A 84 -6.07 -3.08 1.37
CA LEU A 84 -5.62 -2.48 2.64
C LEU A 84 -5.95 -3.38 3.82
N ARG A 85 -7.20 -3.83 3.91
CA ARG A 85 -7.63 -4.73 5.01
C ARG A 85 -6.84 -6.04 5.03
N ARG A 86 -6.62 -6.68 3.87
CA ARG A 86 -5.83 -7.91 3.77
C ARG A 86 -4.37 -7.68 4.16
N ALA A 87 -3.80 -6.57 3.70
CA ALA A 87 -2.42 -6.19 4.01
C ALA A 87 -2.22 -5.94 5.51
N LEU A 88 -3.15 -5.22 6.17
CA LEU A 88 -3.13 -5.01 7.62
C LEU A 88 -3.14 -6.34 8.39
N ILE A 89 -4.02 -7.26 8.02
CA ILE A 89 -4.08 -8.58 8.67
C ILE A 89 -2.78 -9.35 8.46
N SER A 90 -2.17 -9.26 7.27
CA SER A 90 -0.90 -9.93 7.00
C SER A 90 0.29 -9.36 7.78
N GLU A 91 0.18 -8.11 8.24
CA GLU A 91 1.17 -7.46 9.11
C GLU A 91 0.92 -7.70 10.61
N GLY A 92 -0.11 -8.45 10.95
CA GLY A 92 -0.42 -8.81 12.33
C GLY A 92 -1.53 -7.97 12.99
N GLU A 93 -2.20 -7.09 12.22
CA GLU A 93 -3.37 -6.40 12.76
C GLU A 93 -4.52 -7.36 13.03
N THR A 94 -5.27 -7.08 14.10
CA THR A 94 -6.48 -7.85 14.39
C THR A 94 -7.55 -7.62 13.32
N ARG A 95 -8.40 -8.62 13.09
CA ARG A 95 -9.49 -8.51 12.11
C ARG A 95 -10.43 -7.35 12.39
N PHE A 96 -10.67 -7.05 13.67
CA PHE A 96 -11.52 -5.92 14.08
C PHE A 96 -10.87 -4.60 13.72
N ARG A 97 -9.59 -4.37 14.09
CA ARG A 97 -8.88 -3.13 13.76
C ARG A 97 -8.74 -2.96 12.25
N ALA A 98 -8.37 -4.01 11.51
CA ALA A 98 -8.33 -3.98 10.07
C ALA A 98 -9.69 -3.63 9.43
N TRP A 99 -10.80 -4.06 10.04
CA TRP A 99 -12.13 -3.66 9.63
C TRP A 99 -12.42 -2.18 9.91
N VAL A 100 -11.98 -1.65 11.05
CA VAL A 100 -12.11 -0.22 11.38
C VAL A 100 -11.36 0.65 10.38
N TYR A 101 -10.14 0.29 10.01
CA TYR A 101 -9.38 0.96 8.95
C TYR A 101 -10.15 0.94 7.63
N TRP A 102 -10.63 -0.24 7.24
CA TRP A 102 -11.41 -0.42 6.01
C TRP A 102 -12.67 0.46 6.01
N ALA A 103 -13.43 0.47 7.09
CA ALA A 103 -14.63 1.31 7.22
C ALA A 103 -14.27 2.80 7.10
N GLY A 104 -13.19 3.24 7.73
CA GLY A 104 -12.71 4.61 7.66
C GLY A 104 -12.39 5.06 6.23
N VAL A 105 -11.64 4.27 5.47
CA VAL A 105 -11.30 4.61 4.07
C VAL A 105 -12.52 4.48 3.15
N ARG A 106 -13.45 3.57 3.43
CA ARG A 106 -14.73 3.47 2.68
C ARG A 106 -15.58 4.72 2.84
N LEU A 107 -15.67 5.28 4.04
CA LEU A 107 -16.45 6.47 4.35
C LEU A 107 -15.77 7.75 3.89
N GLY A 108 -14.47 7.88 4.11
CA GLY A 108 -13.72 9.13 3.91
C GLY A 108 -12.85 9.19 2.65
N GLY A 109 -12.57 8.09 1.98
CA GLY A 109 -11.55 8.01 0.93
C GLY A 109 -11.99 8.40 -0.49
N ALA A 110 -13.26 8.77 -0.70
CA ALA A 110 -13.76 9.02 -2.06
C ALA A 110 -13.08 10.21 -2.74
N SER A 111 -12.88 11.31 -2.03
CA SER A 111 -12.20 12.50 -2.54
C SER A 111 -10.74 12.20 -2.89
N ALA A 112 -10.02 11.51 -2.01
CA ALA A 112 -8.63 11.13 -2.23
C ALA A 112 -8.46 10.22 -3.46
N TYR A 113 -9.37 9.27 -3.66
CA TYR A 113 -9.34 8.41 -4.84
C TYR A 113 -9.59 9.19 -6.13
N ASN A 114 -10.52 10.14 -6.13
CA ASN A 114 -10.94 10.86 -7.33
C ASN A 114 -9.98 11.97 -7.78
N VAL A 115 -9.04 12.39 -6.91
CA VAL A 115 -8.06 13.45 -7.26
C VAL A 115 -7.03 12.98 -8.29
N HIS A 116 -6.77 11.69 -8.40
CA HIS A 116 -5.71 11.14 -9.24
C HIS A 116 -6.27 10.22 -10.35
N PRO A 117 -6.75 10.75 -11.48
CA PRO A 117 -7.32 9.94 -12.56
C PRO A 117 -6.22 9.30 -13.44
N ARG A 118 -5.33 8.53 -12.87
CA ARG A 118 -4.29 7.82 -13.62
C ARG A 118 -4.60 6.33 -13.71
N GLY A 119 -4.37 5.77 -14.90
CA GLY A 119 -4.47 4.33 -15.11
C GLY A 119 -3.25 3.60 -14.54
N CYS A 120 -3.45 2.34 -14.17
CA CYS A 120 -2.39 1.42 -13.80
C CYS A 120 -1.46 1.16 -14.98
N THR A 121 -0.15 1.20 -14.77
CA THR A 121 0.84 0.73 -15.73
C THR A 121 1.16 -0.74 -15.49
N ALA A 122 1.72 -1.42 -16.50
CA ALA A 122 2.14 -2.81 -16.34
C ALA A 122 3.19 -3.02 -15.23
N GLN A 123 3.92 -1.98 -14.87
CA GLN A 123 4.95 -2.00 -13.81
C GLN A 123 4.33 -1.98 -12.41
N ASP A 124 3.07 -1.54 -12.28
CA ASP A 124 2.40 -1.36 -10.98
C ASP A 124 1.70 -2.62 -10.51
N PHE A 125 1.55 -3.60 -11.41
CA PHE A 125 0.87 -4.85 -11.14
C PHE A 125 1.66 -6.04 -11.70
N MET A 126 1.90 -7.02 -10.85
CA MET A 126 2.67 -8.21 -11.22
C MET A 126 1.84 -9.47 -11.01
N THR A 127 1.70 -10.29 -12.06
CA THR A 127 1.11 -11.62 -11.94
C THR A 127 2.06 -12.57 -11.21
N LYS A 128 1.53 -13.69 -10.69
CA LYS A 128 2.35 -14.70 -10.02
C LYS A 128 3.52 -15.18 -10.90
N ALA A 129 3.29 -15.35 -12.20
CA ALA A 129 4.33 -15.78 -13.13
C ALA A 129 5.45 -14.75 -13.28
N LEU A 130 5.10 -13.48 -13.46
CA LEU A 130 6.06 -12.38 -13.54
C LEU A 130 6.82 -12.18 -12.22
N TYR A 131 6.14 -12.36 -11.10
CA TYR A 131 6.76 -12.29 -9.79
C TYR A 131 7.83 -13.37 -9.62
N VAL A 132 7.51 -14.64 -9.95
CA VAL A 132 8.48 -15.75 -9.91
C VAL A 132 9.65 -15.50 -10.87
N ALA A 133 9.37 -15.01 -12.07
CA ALA A 133 10.42 -14.66 -13.03
C ALA A 133 11.34 -13.55 -12.48
N ALA A 134 10.78 -12.52 -11.84
CA ALA A 134 11.56 -11.44 -11.23
C ALA A 134 12.41 -11.92 -10.05
N LEU A 135 11.90 -12.84 -9.22
CA LEU A 135 12.68 -13.50 -8.16
C LEU A 135 13.87 -14.26 -8.75
N ASN A 136 13.63 -15.10 -9.78
CA ASN A 136 14.65 -15.92 -10.41
C ASN A 136 15.70 -15.08 -11.14
N ALA A 137 15.32 -13.90 -11.63
CA ALA A 137 16.22 -12.94 -12.25
C ALA A 137 16.99 -12.06 -11.24
N GLY A 138 16.73 -12.22 -9.94
CA GLY A 138 17.35 -11.39 -8.90
C GLY A 138 16.88 -9.92 -8.88
N LEU A 139 15.76 -9.61 -9.53
CA LEU A 139 15.21 -8.26 -9.60
C LEU A 139 14.45 -7.87 -8.34
N ILE A 140 14.02 -8.86 -7.55
CA ILE A 140 13.38 -8.69 -6.25
C ILE A 140 14.03 -9.66 -5.26
N PRO A 141 14.12 -9.31 -3.96
CA PRO A 141 14.79 -10.16 -2.99
C PRO A 141 13.99 -11.46 -2.73
N HIS A 142 14.73 -12.54 -2.54
CA HIS A 142 14.17 -13.77 -1.96
C HIS A 142 13.93 -13.55 -0.46
N VAL A 143 12.74 -13.85 -0.01
CA VAL A 143 12.35 -13.80 1.40
C VAL A 143 12.28 -15.18 1.98
#